data_a5147ddb48e99a78ccad069a42395f00
#
_entry.id   a5147ddb48e99a78ccad069a42395f00
#
_cell.length_a   1.000
_cell.length_b   1.000
_cell.length_c   1.000
_cell.angle_alpha   90.00
_cell.angle_beta   90.00
_cell.angle_gamma   90.00
#
_symmetry.space_group_name_H-M   'P 1'
#
loop_
_entity.id
_entity.type
_entity.pdbx_description
1 polymer ?
#
loop_
_entity_poly.entity_id
_entity_poly.type
_entity_poly.pdbx_seq_one_letter_code
_entity_poly.pdbx_strand_id
1 'polypeptide(L)'
;MSGMYSLPTIHTIGRRLILRAFAAGLLAALAGPPAVAGPETFAVGTASAGPGQRATGVLSVPAGSDAGLDIPVAVVRGTRSGPVLALVAGAHGTEYASIVAVEKLIETLDPAEMSGTVILVPLLNTASFEQKVPHVNPIDGKNMNRFYPGKADGTQTERALFAVTKQIVERCDYLVDFHGGDLDEDLRPYSYWLKTGNEKRDAVTRQMALAFGLDTIVIAADRPTDPGASRYLDATAATRGKFALTVEAGRAGTVAPEDVSALVNGTLSVMRLLKMLPGAPSPVEHPVWIESIETITSEQTGIFRPLVARGAYVAEGMKIGYVTDYGGRTVFEARAQKACVVLYVCAVPSMKKGDTIATVGVVAVSPP
;
A
#
# COMPACT_ATOMS: atom_id res chain seq x y z
N MET A 1 -1.87 -76.39 -10.13
CA MET A 1 -1.19 -75.98 -11.35
C MET A 1 -1.50 -74.55 -11.61
N SER A 2 -0.80 -73.60 -11.04
CA SER A 2 0.45 -73.05 -11.53
C SER A 2 0.23 -72.13 -12.73
N GLY A 3 0.36 -70.84 -12.54
CA GLY A 3 0.38 -69.83 -13.59
C GLY A 3 0.50 -68.42 -13.01
N MET A 4 1.63 -68.11 -12.37
CA MET A 4 2.07 -66.75 -12.05
C MET A 4 2.44 -66.00 -13.33
N TYR A 5 1.84 -64.86 -13.58
CA TYR A 5 2.43 -63.85 -14.49
C TYR A 5 2.67 -62.56 -13.71
N SER A 6 3.96 -62.25 -13.58
CA SER A 6 4.50 -61.02 -13.04
C SER A 6 4.37 -59.89 -14.06
N LEU A 7 3.87 -58.73 -13.66
CA LEU A 7 3.96 -57.48 -14.40
C LEU A 7 5.13 -56.63 -13.91
N PRO A 8 5.87 -55.97 -14.79
CA PRO A 8 7.06 -55.22 -14.43
C PRO A 8 6.71 -53.84 -13.84
N THR A 9 7.47 -53.47 -12.82
CA THR A 9 7.48 -52.17 -12.14
C THR A 9 7.98 -51.12 -13.12
N ILE A 10 7.14 -50.10 -13.41
CA ILE A 10 7.56 -48.90 -14.14
C ILE A 10 8.04 -47.89 -13.13
N HIS A 11 9.31 -47.53 -13.25
CA HIS A 11 9.99 -46.50 -12.42
C HIS A 11 9.40 -45.12 -12.64
N THR A 12 8.91 -44.53 -11.56
CA THR A 12 8.55 -43.12 -11.44
C THR A 12 9.83 -42.29 -11.26
N ILE A 13 10.46 -41.88 -12.33
CA ILE A 13 11.53 -40.88 -12.31
C ILE A 13 11.16 -39.85 -13.37
N GLY A 14 10.82 -38.62 -12.95
CA GLY A 14 10.66 -37.54 -13.90
C GLY A 14 9.68 -36.42 -13.59
N ARG A 15 9.50 -36.02 -12.33
CA ARG A 15 8.68 -34.79 -12.02
C ARG A 15 9.29 -33.79 -11.05
N ARG A 16 10.57 -33.90 -10.70
CA ARG A 16 11.21 -32.95 -9.74
C ARG A 16 12.27 -32.00 -10.31
N LEU A 17 12.50 -31.97 -11.62
CA LEU A 17 13.55 -31.13 -12.21
C LEU A 17 13.09 -29.92 -13.01
N ILE A 18 11.80 -29.72 -13.26
CA ILE A 18 11.32 -28.60 -14.11
C ILE A 18 11.02 -27.33 -13.32
N LEU A 19 10.74 -27.42 -12.01
CA LEU A 19 10.41 -26.23 -11.21
C LEU A 19 11.62 -25.40 -10.73
N ARG A 20 12.86 -25.90 -10.83
CA ARG A 20 14.05 -25.14 -10.39
C ARG A 20 14.69 -24.24 -11.45
N ALA A 21 14.39 -24.44 -12.72
CA ALA A 21 14.99 -23.67 -13.81
C ALA A 21 14.31 -22.32 -14.06
N PHE A 22 13.04 -22.13 -13.69
CA PHE A 22 12.31 -20.87 -13.91
C PHE A 22 12.61 -19.79 -12.87
N ALA A 23 13.04 -20.15 -11.65
CA ALA A 23 13.36 -19.18 -10.61
C ALA A 23 14.72 -18.48 -10.82
N ALA A 24 15.66 -19.11 -11.54
CA ALA A 24 17.00 -18.56 -11.74
C ALA A 24 17.08 -17.53 -12.89
N GLY A 25 16.19 -17.60 -13.86
CA GLY A 25 16.24 -16.72 -15.05
C GLY A 25 15.66 -15.32 -14.82
N LEU A 26 14.75 -15.12 -13.87
CA LEU A 26 14.12 -13.81 -13.62
C LEU A 26 14.93 -12.93 -12.65
N LEU A 27 15.82 -13.49 -11.84
CA LEU A 27 16.67 -12.72 -10.93
C LEU A 27 17.75 -11.90 -11.66
N ALA A 28 18.13 -12.26 -12.88
CA ALA A 28 19.12 -11.52 -13.66
C ALA A 28 18.59 -10.18 -14.24
N ALA A 29 17.28 -10.04 -14.35
CA ALA A 29 16.67 -8.81 -14.90
C ALA A 29 16.57 -7.64 -13.90
N LEU A 30 16.81 -7.88 -12.60
CA LEU A 30 16.81 -6.86 -11.55
C LEU A 30 18.22 -6.26 -11.29
N ALA A 31 19.28 -6.80 -11.91
CA ALA A 31 20.58 -6.18 -11.89
C ALA A 31 20.60 -5.05 -12.94
N GLY A 32 20.24 -3.84 -12.51
CA GLY A 32 20.52 -2.64 -13.28
C GLY A 32 22.02 -2.47 -13.51
N PRO A 33 22.44 -1.64 -14.50
CA PRO A 33 23.85 -1.35 -14.74
C PRO A 33 24.51 -0.82 -13.45
N PRO A 34 25.83 -1.03 -13.26
CA PRO A 34 26.55 -0.48 -12.11
C PRO A 34 26.30 1.02 -12.03
N ALA A 35 25.72 1.48 -10.94
CA ALA A 35 25.37 2.87 -10.74
C ALA A 35 26.66 3.70 -10.71
N VAL A 36 26.78 4.66 -11.61
CA VAL A 36 27.74 5.75 -11.50
C VAL A 36 27.57 6.38 -10.12
N ALA A 37 28.69 6.67 -9.44
CA ALA A 37 28.68 7.33 -8.12
C ALA A 37 27.76 8.57 -8.21
N GLY A 38 26.62 8.52 -7.52
CA GLY A 38 25.66 9.62 -7.50
C GLY A 38 26.23 10.82 -6.74
N PRO A 39 25.53 11.98 -6.75
CA PRO A 39 25.99 13.20 -6.10
C PRO A 39 26.43 12.94 -4.65
N GLU A 40 27.32 13.78 -4.15
CA GLU A 40 27.92 13.64 -2.81
C GLU A 40 26.87 13.57 -1.69
N THR A 41 25.72 14.20 -1.88
CA THR A 41 24.54 14.13 -0.99
C THR A 41 23.25 13.88 -1.75
N PHE A 42 22.26 13.30 -1.09
CA PHE A 42 20.88 13.19 -1.58
C PHE A 42 19.98 14.00 -0.64
N ALA A 43 19.22 14.95 -1.20
CA ALA A 43 18.41 15.87 -0.41
C ALA A 43 16.93 15.88 -0.88
N VAL A 44 15.99 15.93 0.07
CA VAL A 44 14.56 16.20 -0.15
C VAL A 44 14.15 17.28 0.85
N GLY A 45 13.65 18.42 0.35
CA GLY A 45 13.43 19.58 1.19
C GLY A 45 14.71 19.97 1.93
N THR A 46 14.65 20.09 3.26
CA THR A 46 15.82 20.40 4.11
C THR A 46 16.57 19.16 4.59
N ALA A 47 16.04 17.94 4.40
CA ALA A 47 16.73 16.71 4.74
C ALA A 47 17.80 16.38 3.70
N SER A 48 19.09 16.34 4.07
CA SER A 48 20.22 16.07 3.19
C SER A 48 21.16 15.06 3.81
N ALA A 49 21.37 13.91 3.16
CA ALA A 49 22.21 12.81 3.66
C ALA A 49 23.30 12.44 2.65
N GLY A 50 24.54 12.34 3.14
CA GLY A 50 25.68 11.72 2.45
C GLY A 50 25.66 10.19 2.57
N PRO A 51 26.59 9.48 1.90
CA PRO A 51 26.71 8.03 2.04
C PRO A 51 26.91 7.61 3.50
N GLY A 52 26.17 6.60 3.96
CA GLY A 52 26.20 6.12 5.34
C GLY A 52 25.52 7.05 6.36
N GLN A 53 24.69 7.98 5.91
CA GLN A 53 24.05 8.96 6.78
C GLN A 53 22.51 8.88 6.73
N ARG A 54 21.92 9.39 7.82
CA ARG A 54 20.49 9.68 7.95
C ARG A 54 20.32 11.16 8.25
N ALA A 55 19.32 11.80 7.63
CA ALA A 55 18.94 13.17 7.91
C ALA A 55 17.41 13.28 7.95
N THR A 56 16.92 14.10 8.87
CA THR A 56 15.52 14.51 8.93
C THR A 56 15.37 15.99 8.58
N GLY A 57 14.20 16.38 8.13
CA GLY A 57 13.92 17.75 7.75
C GLY A 57 12.47 17.91 7.33
N VAL A 58 12.19 18.95 6.57
CA VAL A 58 10.86 19.24 6.05
C VAL A 58 10.89 19.55 4.55
N LEU A 59 9.86 19.13 3.86
CA LEU A 59 9.53 19.58 2.53
C LEU A 59 8.48 20.69 2.67
N SER A 60 8.94 21.94 2.60
CA SER A 60 8.08 23.10 2.77
C SER A 60 7.24 23.36 1.53
N VAL A 61 5.95 23.52 1.73
CA VAL A 61 4.95 23.95 0.75
C VAL A 61 4.53 25.36 1.11
N PRO A 62 4.91 26.39 0.32
CA PRO A 62 4.61 27.78 0.67
C PRO A 62 3.11 28.04 0.69
N ALA A 63 2.69 29.08 1.43
CA ALA A 63 1.33 29.57 1.40
C ALA A 63 0.95 30.06 0.00
N GLY A 64 -0.33 29.96 -0.33
CA GLY A 64 -0.93 30.39 -1.61
C GLY A 64 -2.32 30.97 -1.36
N SER A 65 -3.35 30.34 -1.94
CA SER A 65 -4.75 30.70 -1.65
C SER A 65 -5.16 30.38 -0.20
N ASP A 66 -4.43 29.51 0.45
CA ASP A 66 -4.60 29.04 1.82
C ASP A 66 -3.21 28.88 2.50
N ALA A 67 -3.19 28.38 3.74
CA ALA A 67 -1.96 28.24 4.53
C ALA A 67 -0.91 27.36 3.84
N GLY A 68 0.36 27.59 4.14
CA GLY A 68 1.46 26.70 3.81
C GLY A 68 1.40 25.40 4.61
N LEU A 69 2.28 24.44 4.27
CA LEU A 69 2.40 23.15 4.92
C LEU A 69 3.87 22.74 4.97
N ASP A 70 4.33 22.28 6.11
CA ASP A 70 5.61 21.61 6.26
C ASP A 70 5.39 20.09 6.39
N ILE A 71 5.86 19.35 5.39
CA ILE A 71 5.75 17.89 5.33
C ILE A 71 7.03 17.31 5.94
N PRO A 72 6.95 16.54 7.05
CA PRO A 72 8.12 15.90 7.63
C PRO A 72 8.69 14.86 6.66
N VAL A 73 10.00 14.88 6.49
CA VAL A 73 10.73 13.99 5.58
C VAL A 73 12.03 13.53 6.19
N ALA A 74 12.40 12.27 5.94
CA ALA A 74 13.71 11.75 6.24
C ALA A 74 14.36 11.15 4.98
N VAL A 75 15.68 11.20 4.94
CA VAL A 75 16.51 10.54 3.93
C VAL A 75 17.49 9.64 4.66
N VAL A 76 17.46 8.34 4.34
CA VAL A 76 18.45 7.37 4.82
C VAL A 76 19.24 6.87 3.62
N ARG A 77 20.54 7.17 3.58
CA ARG A 77 21.40 6.83 2.45
C ARG A 77 22.43 5.79 2.85
N GLY A 78 22.38 4.65 2.17
CA GLY A 78 23.34 3.58 2.37
C GLY A 78 24.77 3.93 1.97
N THR A 79 25.73 3.17 2.47
CA THR A 79 27.15 3.30 2.11
C THR A 79 27.44 2.84 0.69
N ARG A 80 26.61 2.01 0.10
CA ARG A 80 26.74 1.46 -1.25
C ARG A 80 25.71 2.08 -2.19
N SER A 81 26.07 2.21 -3.48
CA SER A 81 25.11 2.59 -4.51
C SER A 81 23.97 1.59 -4.64
N GLY A 82 22.80 2.04 -5.05
CA GLY A 82 21.60 1.22 -5.21
C GLY A 82 20.41 2.08 -5.61
N PRO A 83 19.21 1.50 -5.66
CA PRO A 83 18.00 2.22 -6.07
C PRO A 83 17.54 3.23 -5.01
N VAL A 84 16.64 4.11 -5.42
CA VAL A 84 15.93 5.05 -4.54
C VAL A 84 14.52 4.51 -4.29
N LEU A 85 14.21 4.22 -3.03
CA LEU A 85 12.90 3.78 -2.57
C LEU A 85 12.21 4.93 -1.82
N ALA A 86 11.00 5.28 -2.21
CA ALA A 86 10.16 6.22 -1.46
C ALA A 86 9.10 5.47 -0.64
N LEU A 87 8.95 5.84 0.62
CA LEU A 87 7.94 5.35 1.56
C LEU A 87 7.09 6.55 1.98
N VAL A 88 5.81 6.57 1.62
CA VAL A 88 4.93 7.71 1.89
C VAL A 88 3.72 7.25 2.67
N ALA A 89 3.47 7.84 3.84
CA ALA A 89 2.33 7.58 4.70
C ALA A 89 1.58 8.87 5.05
N GLY A 90 0.40 8.71 5.66
CA GLY A 90 -0.37 9.80 6.23
C GLY A 90 -0.98 10.76 5.20
N ALA A 91 -1.29 10.29 3.99
CA ALA A 91 -2.17 11.01 3.07
C ALA A 91 -3.55 11.23 3.71
N HIS A 92 -4.00 10.24 4.49
CA HIS A 92 -5.05 10.38 5.50
C HIS A 92 -4.36 10.40 6.87
N GLY A 93 -4.41 11.53 7.56
CA GLY A 93 -3.62 11.75 8.78
C GLY A 93 -4.09 10.95 10.00
N THR A 94 -5.17 10.22 9.89
CA THR A 94 -5.77 9.39 10.94
C THR A 94 -5.58 7.89 10.74
N GLU A 95 -4.86 7.48 9.71
CA GLU A 95 -4.40 6.10 9.49
C GLU A 95 -3.10 5.84 10.28
N TYR A 96 -3.20 5.83 11.61
CA TYR A 96 -2.05 5.94 12.52
C TYR A 96 -1.06 4.78 12.43
N ALA A 97 -1.49 3.55 12.14
CA ALA A 97 -0.59 2.40 12.07
C ALA A 97 0.45 2.56 10.94
N SER A 98 0.04 3.10 9.79
CA SER A 98 0.90 3.37 8.64
C SER A 98 1.91 4.49 8.94
N ILE A 99 1.48 5.54 9.62
CA ILE A 99 2.31 6.67 10.06
C ILE A 99 3.41 6.20 11.01
N VAL A 100 3.03 5.45 12.05
CA VAL A 100 3.96 4.92 13.05
C VAL A 100 4.92 3.88 12.44
N ALA A 101 4.47 3.09 11.46
CA ALA A 101 5.34 2.15 10.77
C ALA A 101 6.48 2.87 10.01
N VAL A 102 6.15 3.96 9.28
CA VAL A 102 7.17 4.74 8.56
C VAL A 102 8.07 5.51 9.53
N GLU A 103 7.52 6.07 10.61
CA GLU A 103 8.33 6.69 11.68
C GLU A 103 9.33 5.69 12.26
N LYS A 104 8.89 4.48 12.61
CA LYS A 104 9.75 3.42 13.14
C LYS A 104 10.85 3.01 12.15
N LEU A 105 10.57 2.99 10.85
CA LEU A 105 11.58 2.74 9.82
C LEU A 105 12.64 3.84 9.77
N ILE A 106 12.31 5.10 10.04
CA ILE A 106 13.29 6.17 10.14
C ILE A 106 14.34 5.85 11.21
N GLU A 107 13.91 5.32 12.35
CA GLU A 107 14.82 4.99 13.47
C GLU A 107 15.61 3.71 13.24
N THR A 108 14.99 2.69 12.65
CA THR A 108 15.54 1.32 12.62
C THR A 108 16.39 1.00 11.41
N LEU A 109 16.27 1.74 10.29
CA LEU A 109 17.11 1.52 9.12
C LEU A 109 18.56 1.96 9.40
N ASP A 110 19.52 1.00 9.38
CA ASP A 110 20.93 1.31 9.52
C ASP A 110 21.57 1.61 8.16
N PRO A 111 21.98 2.86 7.89
CA PRO A 111 22.60 3.22 6.63
C PRO A 111 23.92 2.47 6.35
N ALA A 112 24.62 1.97 7.38
CA ALA A 112 25.85 1.19 7.21
C ALA A 112 25.61 -0.16 6.51
N GLU A 113 24.43 -0.77 6.72
CA GLU A 113 24.04 -2.05 6.12
C GLU A 113 23.34 -1.91 4.77
N MET A 114 23.00 -0.67 4.37
CA MET A 114 22.15 -0.41 3.20
C MET A 114 22.94 -0.17 1.91
N SER A 115 22.24 -0.50 0.79
CA SER A 115 22.55 -0.02 -0.56
C SER A 115 21.44 0.89 -1.04
N GLY A 116 21.79 1.98 -1.76
CA GLY A 116 20.80 2.94 -2.28
C GLY A 116 20.32 3.95 -1.24
N THR A 117 19.16 4.51 -1.49
CA THR A 117 18.58 5.59 -0.68
C THR A 117 17.12 5.32 -0.38
N VAL A 118 16.68 5.58 0.85
CA VAL A 118 15.27 5.56 1.23
C VAL A 118 14.84 6.99 1.56
N ILE A 119 13.77 7.44 0.90
CA ILE A 119 13.04 8.67 1.22
C ILE A 119 11.84 8.25 2.06
N LEU A 120 11.65 8.83 3.24
CA LEU A 120 10.54 8.51 4.13
C LEU A 120 9.72 9.78 4.41
N VAL A 121 8.43 9.70 4.14
CA VAL A 121 7.41 10.70 4.52
C VAL A 121 6.47 10.02 5.49
N PRO A 122 6.68 10.17 6.80
CA PRO A 122 5.82 9.50 7.80
C PRO A 122 4.41 10.08 7.83
N LEU A 123 4.26 11.38 7.52
CA LEU A 123 2.99 12.08 7.65
C LEU A 123 2.86 13.17 6.58
N LEU A 124 2.07 12.90 5.54
CA LEU A 124 1.84 13.85 4.45
C LEU A 124 0.83 14.94 4.86
N ASN A 125 -0.26 14.56 5.52
CA ASN A 125 -1.39 15.43 5.89
C ASN A 125 -1.34 15.76 7.39
N THR A 126 -0.43 16.68 7.78
CA THR A 126 -0.25 17.07 9.18
C THR A 126 -1.52 17.70 9.78
N ALA A 127 -2.27 18.47 8.99
CA ALA A 127 -3.50 19.09 9.48
C ALA A 127 -4.61 18.07 9.82
N SER A 128 -4.75 17.01 9.01
CA SER A 128 -5.67 15.91 9.31
C SER A 128 -5.27 15.18 10.60
N PHE A 129 -3.98 14.91 10.78
CA PHE A 129 -3.44 14.25 11.97
C PHE A 129 -3.68 15.09 13.24
N GLU A 130 -3.31 16.37 13.23
CA GLU A 130 -3.39 17.26 14.37
C GLU A 130 -4.85 17.52 14.79
N GLN A 131 -5.75 17.66 13.81
CA GLN A 131 -7.16 17.93 14.05
C GLN A 131 -8.01 16.66 14.16
N LYS A 132 -7.42 15.47 13.91
CA LYS A 132 -8.11 14.17 13.91
C LYS A 132 -9.30 14.15 12.93
N VAL A 133 -9.09 14.71 11.73
CA VAL A 133 -10.11 14.75 10.68
C VAL A 133 -9.83 13.61 9.69
N PRO A 134 -10.73 12.60 9.60
CA PRO A 134 -10.54 11.46 8.71
C PRO A 134 -10.67 11.85 7.23
N HIS A 135 -10.03 11.05 6.35
CA HIS A 135 -10.17 11.02 4.90
C HIS A 135 -9.73 12.27 4.13
N VAL A 136 -9.76 13.46 4.72
CA VAL A 136 -9.51 14.73 4.02
C VAL A 136 -8.54 15.64 4.74
N ASN A 137 -7.94 16.56 3.98
CA ASN A 137 -7.25 17.71 4.56
C ASN A 137 -8.29 18.75 5.03
N PRO A 138 -8.38 19.08 6.33
CA PRO A 138 -9.37 20.00 6.85
C PRO A 138 -9.19 21.45 6.36
N ILE A 139 -8.04 21.80 5.80
CA ILE A 139 -7.76 23.16 5.31
C ILE A 139 -8.53 23.45 4.02
N ASP A 140 -8.65 22.48 3.12
CA ASP A 140 -9.30 22.67 1.82
C ASP A 140 -10.38 21.60 1.50
N GLY A 141 -10.65 20.68 2.44
CA GLY A 141 -11.67 19.64 2.31
C GLY A 141 -11.34 18.55 1.29
N LYS A 142 -10.11 18.50 0.75
CA LYS A 142 -9.72 17.56 -0.29
C LYS A 142 -9.10 16.30 0.27
N ASN A 143 -9.41 15.15 -0.35
CA ASN A 143 -8.71 13.90 -0.10
C ASN A 143 -7.37 13.91 -0.85
N MET A 144 -6.25 13.88 -0.11
CA MET A 144 -4.91 13.98 -0.71
C MET A 144 -4.62 12.84 -1.71
N ASN A 145 -5.20 11.65 -1.55
CA ASN A 145 -5.02 10.57 -2.49
C ASN A 145 -6.07 10.56 -3.63
N ARG A 146 -6.54 11.75 -4.06
CA ARG A 146 -7.49 11.92 -5.19
C ARG A 146 -7.10 13.06 -6.14
N PHE A 147 -6.08 13.86 -5.78
CA PHE A 147 -5.73 15.09 -6.52
C PHE A 147 -4.30 15.08 -7.10
N TYR A 148 -3.61 13.94 -7.11
CA TYR A 148 -2.33 13.79 -7.80
C TYR A 148 -2.45 14.04 -9.32
N PRO A 149 -1.45 14.62 -9.95
CA PRO A 149 -0.10 14.96 -9.47
C PRO A 149 -0.01 16.29 -8.70
N GLY A 150 -1.12 16.95 -8.41
CA GLY A 150 -1.16 18.27 -7.80
C GLY A 150 -0.96 19.42 -8.77
N LYS A 151 -0.99 20.64 -8.25
CA LYS A 151 -0.78 21.90 -8.98
C LYS A 151 0.01 22.88 -8.15
N ALA A 152 1.00 23.57 -8.76
CA ALA A 152 1.88 24.51 -8.06
C ALA A 152 1.14 25.73 -7.50
N ASP A 153 0.06 26.16 -8.13
CA ASP A 153 -0.77 27.33 -7.83
C ASP A 153 -2.15 26.94 -7.26
N GLY A 154 -2.34 25.68 -6.90
CA GLY A 154 -3.59 25.16 -6.35
C GLY A 154 -3.79 25.45 -4.87
N THR A 155 -4.76 24.73 -4.26
CA THR A 155 -4.99 24.71 -2.82
C THR A 155 -3.85 24.01 -2.07
N GLN A 156 -3.86 24.02 -0.73
CA GLN A 156 -2.81 23.39 0.08
C GLN A 156 -2.57 21.93 -0.32
N THR A 157 -3.63 21.13 -0.46
CA THR A 157 -3.54 19.76 -0.95
C THR A 157 -2.86 19.69 -2.32
N GLU A 158 -3.32 20.46 -3.29
CA GLU A 158 -2.77 20.41 -4.65
C GLU A 158 -1.29 20.84 -4.71
N ARG A 159 -0.89 21.87 -3.93
CA ARG A 159 0.51 22.31 -3.84
C ARG A 159 1.39 21.27 -3.14
N ALA A 160 0.88 20.65 -2.06
CA ALA A 160 1.58 19.56 -1.36
C ALA A 160 1.83 18.38 -2.30
N LEU A 161 0.82 17.93 -3.03
CA LEU A 161 0.93 16.82 -3.98
C LEU A 161 1.84 17.16 -5.16
N PHE A 162 1.86 18.41 -5.62
CA PHE A 162 2.81 18.85 -6.63
C PHE A 162 4.26 18.78 -6.10
N ALA A 163 4.51 19.25 -4.89
CA ALA A 163 5.83 19.18 -4.26
C ALA A 163 6.30 17.72 -4.08
N VAL A 164 5.41 16.84 -3.58
CA VAL A 164 5.69 15.39 -3.45
C VAL A 164 5.97 14.75 -4.81
N THR A 165 5.17 15.07 -5.82
CA THR A 165 5.39 14.56 -7.19
C THR A 165 6.78 14.95 -7.70
N LYS A 166 7.17 16.21 -7.56
CA LYS A 166 8.45 16.73 -8.07
C LYS A 166 9.66 16.28 -7.26
N GLN A 167 9.57 16.33 -5.94
CA GLN A 167 10.71 16.11 -5.05
C GLN A 167 10.90 14.63 -4.66
N ILE A 168 9.86 13.81 -4.76
CA ILE A 168 9.87 12.42 -4.29
C ILE A 168 9.56 11.47 -5.46
N VAL A 169 8.36 11.54 -6.05
CA VAL A 169 7.93 10.57 -7.08
C VAL A 169 8.85 10.60 -8.32
N GLU A 170 9.18 11.78 -8.84
CA GLU A 170 10.05 11.89 -10.04
C GLU A 170 11.49 11.43 -9.76
N ARG A 171 11.92 11.39 -8.49
CA ARG A 171 13.28 11.08 -8.06
C ARG A 171 13.49 9.67 -7.49
N CYS A 172 12.43 8.93 -7.19
CA CYS A 172 12.54 7.53 -6.78
C CYS A 172 12.52 6.58 -7.99
N ASP A 173 12.97 5.33 -7.77
CA ASP A 173 12.81 4.22 -8.69
C ASP A 173 11.61 3.37 -8.28
N TYR A 174 11.43 3.19 -6.97
CA TYR A 174 10.39 2.40 -6.33
C TYR A 174 9.63 3.23 -5.30
N LEU A 175 8.35 2.93 -5.12
CA LEU A 175 7.50 3.64 -4.18
C LEU A 175 6.58 2.66 -3.45
N VAL A 176 6.41 2.85 -2.14
CA VAL A 176 5.35 2.22 -1.35
C VAL A 176 4.48 3.33 -0.76
N ASP A 177 3.18 3.27 -1.08
CA ASP A 177 2.13 4.15 -0.58
C ASP A 177 1.46 3.44 0.62
N PHE A 178 1.59 4.02 1.81
CA PHE A 178 1.15 3.42 3.06
C PHE A 178 -0.18 3.99 3.49
N HIS A 179 -1.14 3.12 3.61
CA HIS A 179 -2.48 3.39 4.08
C HIS A 179 -2.88 2.43 5.21
N GLY A 180 -4.09 2.59 5.73
CA GLY A 180 -4.66 1.71 6.74
C GLY A 180 -6.08 2.10 7.11
N GLY A 181 -6.66 1.42 8.10
CA GLY A 181 -8.00 1.76 8.57
C GLY A 181 -8.03 3.11 9.26
N ASP A 182 -8.82 4.03 8.72
CA ASP A 182 -9.13 5.33 9.30
C ASP A 182 -9.97 5.18 10.58
N LEU A 183 -10.39 6.27 11.21
CA LEU A 183 -11.10 6.27 12.51
C LEU A 183 -12.36 5.38 12.54
N ASP A 184 -12.99 5.19 11.42
CA ASP A 184 -14.23 4.44 11.24
C ASP A 184 -14.07 3.12 10.45
N GLU A 185 -12.83 2.71 10.15
CA GLU A 185 -12.56 1.56 9.29
C GLU A 185 -11.87 0.42 10.04
N ASP A 186 -12.55 -0.73 10.23
CA ASP A 186 -11.92 -1.98 10.67
C ASP A 186 -11.47 -2.77 9.43
N LEU A 187 -10.18 -2.64 9.10
CA LEU A 187 -9.61 -3.08 7.84
C LEU A 187 -8.75 -4.34 8.01
N ARG A 188 -8.96 -5.35 7.15
CA ARG A 188 -8.03 -6.48 6.96
C ARG A 188 -6.77 -5.97 6.26
N PRO A 189 -5.55 -6.35 6.69
CA PRO A 189 -4.34 -5.99 5.95
C PRO A 189 -4.34 -6.57 4.54
N TYR A 190 -4.05 -5.72 3.53
CA TYR A 190 -3.92 -6.13 2.13
C TYR A 190 -3.02 -5.17 1.36
N SER A 191 -2.63 -5.55 0.14
CA SER A 191 -1.91 -4.69 -0.79
C SER A 191 -2.65 -4.56 -2.11
N TYR A 192 -2.39 -3.45 -2.84
CA TYR A 192 -2.84 -3.28 -4.22
C TYR A 192 -1.69 -3.55 -5.18
N TRP A 193 -1.84 -4.58 -6.01
CA TRP A 193 -0.98 -4.78 -7.16
C TRP A 193 -1.53 -4.01 -8.35
N LEU A 194 -0.81 -2.96 -8.73
CA LEU A 194 -1.19 -2.12 -9.87
C LEU A 194 -0.86 -2.82 -11.18
N LYS A 195 -1.90 -3.25 -11.91
CA LYS A 195 -1.79 -3.87 -13.23
C LYS A 195 -1.94 -2.81 -14.32
N THR A 196 -0.81 -2.37 -14.88
CA THR A 196 -0.74 -1.23 -15.80
C THR A 196 -0.84 -1.63 -17.28
N GLY A 197 -0.77 -2.94 -17.58
CA GLY A 197 -0.63 -3.47 -18.94
C GLY A 197 0.82 -3.42 -19.47
N ASN A 198 1.77 -2.89 -18.72
CA ASN A 198 3.20 -2.99 -19.02
C ASN A 198 3.78 -4.24 -18.33
N GLU A 199 4.02 -5.31 -19.08
CA GLU A 199 4.45 -6.61 -18.57
C GLU A 199 5.64 -6.53 -17.61
N LYS A 200 6.68 -5.76 -17.96
CA LYS A 200 7.87 -5.61 -17.12
C LYS A 200 7.53 -4.93 -15.79
N ARG A 201 6.73 -3.88 -15.80
CA ARG A 201 6.33 -3.17 -14.59
C ARG A 201 5.44 -4.06 -13.74
N ASP A 202 4.43 -4.65 -14.35
CA ASP A 202 3.46 -5.49 -13.68
C ASP A 202 4.12 -6.70 -13.02
N ALA A 203 5.13 -7.31 -13.67
CA ALA A 203 5.92 -8.41 -13.10
C ALA A 203 6.74 -7.96 -11.87
N VAL A 204 7.39 -6.80 -11.93
CA VAL A 204 8.19 -6.25 -10.80
C VAL A 204 7.28 -5.89 -9.63
N THR A 205 6.19 -5.16 -9.87
CA THR A 205 5.27 -4.74 -8.79
C THR A 205 4.51 -5.92 -8.19
N ARG A 206 4.23 -6.97 -8.98
CA ARG A 206 3.72 -8.25 -8.47
C ARG A 206 4.70 -8.90 -7.49
N GLN A 207 6.00 -8.93 -7.84
CA GLN A 207 7.03 -9.45 -6.93
C GLN A 207 7.15 -8.60 -5.66
N MET A 208 7.01 -7.28 -5.76
CA MET A 208 6.98 -6.39 -4.59
C MET A 208 5.78 -6.70 -3.68
N ALA A 209 4.59 -6.89 -4.24
CA ALA A 209 3.39 -7.24 -3.48
C ALA A 209 3.55 -8.60 -2.76
N LEU A 210 4.05 -9.61 -3.45
CA LEU A 210 4.34 -10.92 -2.85
C LEU A 210 5.39 -10.81 -1.74
N ALA A 211 6.48 -10.07 -1.99
CA ALA A 211 7.57 -9.88 -1.02
C ALA A 211 7.14 -9.06 0.18
N PHE A 212 6.17 -8.16 0.03
CA PHE A 212 5.63 -7.40 1.16
C PHE A 212 4.97 -8.32 2.20
N GLY A 213 4.42 -9.44 1.77
CA GLY A 213 4.01 -10.52 2.66
C GLY A 213 2.61 -10.41 3.26
N LEU A 214 1.80 -9.43 2.86
CA LEU A 214 0.37 -9.42 3.18
C LEU A 214 -0.34 -10.52 2.38
N ASP A 215 -1.20 -11.28 3.07
CA ASP A 215 -1.82 -12.48 2.50
C ASP A 215 -2.95 -12.20 1.48
N THR A 216 -3.39 -10.96 1.40
CA THR A 216 -4.45 -10.53 0.48
C THR A 216 -3.90 -9.47 -0.48
N ILE A 217 -4.11 -9.68 -1.78
CA ILE A 217 -3.61 -8.80 -2.83
C ILE A 217 -4.77 -8.43 -3.77
N VAL A 218 -5.08 -7.15 -3.83
CA VAL A 218 -6.10 -6.60 -4.73
C VAL A 218 -5.46 -6.28 -6.08
N ILE A 219 -6.05 -6.76 -7.17
CA ILE A 219 -5.62 -6.47 -8.54
C ILE A 219 -6.26 -5.14 -8.97
N ALA A 220 -5.46 -4.07 -8.96
CA ALA A 220 -5.91 -2.75 -9.39
C ALA A 220 -5.57 -2.53 -10.87
N ALA A 221 -6.55 -2.72 -11.75
CA ALA A 221 -6.41 -2.55 -13.20
C ALA A 221 -7.11 -1.28 -13.73
N ASP A 222 -7.76 -0.53 -12.87
CA ASP A 222 -8.63 0.61 -13.19
C ASP A 222 -7.99 1.98 -12.91
N ARG A 223 -6.69 1.99 -12.59
CA ARG A 223 -5.98 3.24 -12.28
C ARG A 223 -5.86 4.13 -13.52
N PRO A 224 -5.98 5.47 -13.35
CA PRO A 224 -5.78 6.41 -14.45
C PRO A 224 -4.39 6.28 -15.07
N THR A 225 -4.31 6.35 -16.39
CA THR A 225 -3.06 6.27 -17.17
C THR A 225 -2.53 7.61 -17.65
N ASP A 226 -3.31 8.68 -17.48
CA ASP A 226 -2.90 10.05 -17.80
C ASP A 226 -1.98 10.60 -16.69
N PRO A 227 -0.71 10.95 -16.98
CA PRO A 227 0.20 11.54 -16.00
C PRO A 227 -0.28 12.87 -15.42
N GLY A 228 -1.10 13.62 -16.15
CA GLY A 228 -1.68 14.91 -15.73
C GLY A 228 -2.92 14.78 -14.85
N ALA A 229 -3.55 13.59 -14.83
CA ALA A 229 -4.77 13.32 -14.09
C ALA A 229 -4.72 11.95 -13.38
N SER A 230 -3.58 11.61 -12.82
CA SER A 230 -3.29 10.28 -12.23
C SER A 230 -4.04 10.00 -10.92
N ARG A 231 -4.52 11.02 -10.22
CA ARG A 231 -5.37 10.99 -9.02
C ARG A 231 -4.78 10.35 -7.78
N TYR A 232 -4.09 9.21 -7.88
CA TYR A 232 -3.53 8.41 -6.80
C TYR A 232 -2.01 8.46 -6.82
N LEU A 233 -1.36 8.26 -5.67
CA LEU A 233 0.10 8.29 -5.58
C LEU A 233 0.74 7.14 -6.37
N ASP A 234 0.22 5.92 -6.25
CA ASP A 234 0.67 4.74 -7.00
C ASP A 234 0.56 4.93 -8.52
N ALA A 235 -0.58 5.42 -9.00
CA ALA A 235 -0.80 5.73 -10.41
C ALA A 235 0.13 6.86 -10.90
N THR A 236 0.38 7.87 -10.04
CA THR A 236 1.32 8.96 -10.35
C THR A 236 2.74 8.45 -10.54
N ALA A 237 3.17 7.52 -9.70
CA ALA A 237 4.46 6.85 -9.83
C ALA A 237 4.50 5.98 -11.10
N ALA A 238 3.48 5.15 -11.33
CA ALA A 238 3.40 4.27 -12.48
C ALA A 238 3.38 5.02 -13.81
N THR A 239 2.62 6.11 -13.94
CA THR A 239 2.57 6.94 -15.17
C THR A 239 3.88 7.67 -15.46
N ARG A 240 4.77 7.77 -14.46
CA ARG A 240 6.14 8.32 -14.58
C ARG A 240 7.21 7.22 -14.72
N GLY A 241 6.80 5.99 -14.99
CA GLY A 241 7.74 4.88 -15.21
C GLY A 241 8.31 4.26 -13.95
N LYS A 242 7.79 4.60 -12.76
CA LYS A 242 8.24 4.05 -11.48
C LYS A 242 7.51 2.75 -11.15
N PHE A 243 8.08 1.99 -10.22
CA PHE A 243 7.46 0.78 -9.69
C PHE A 243 6.78 1.09 -8.36
N ALA A 244 5.46 0.98 -8.29
CA ALA A 244 4.69 1.37 -7.12
C ALA A 244 3.86 0.22 -6.54
N LEU A 245 3.73 0.23 -5.22
CA LEU A 245 2.90 -0.67 -4.43
C LEU A 245 2.11 0.16 -3.42
N THR A 246 0.81 -0.10 -3.26
CA THR A 246 0.02 0.44 -2.15
C THR A 246 -0.24 -0.67 -1.13
N VAL A 247 -0.12 -0.35 0.15
CA VAL A 247 -0.30 -1.28 1.26
C VAL A 247 -1.25 -0.70 2.29
N GLU A 248 -2.06 -1.56 2.87
CA GLU A 248 -3.11 -1.21 3.82
C GLU A 248 -2.96 -2.09 5.07
N ALA A 249 -2.75 -1.48 6.24
CA ALA A 249 -2.87 -2.16 7.52
C ALA A 249 -3.19 -1.16 8.64
N GLY A 250 -4.07 -1.56 9.54
CA GLY A 250 -4.57 -0.74 10.63
C GLY A 250 -6.08 -0.84 10.78
N ARG A 251 -6.61 -0.34 11.88
CA ARG A 251 -8.04 -0.37 12.16
C ARG A 251 -8.48 0.71 13.13
N ALA A 252 -9.59 1.36 12.82
CA ALA A 252 -10.33 2.24 13.73
C ALA A 252 -9.42 3.26 14.47
N GLY A 253 -8.46 3.84 13.75
CA GLY A 253 -7.52 4.80 14.32
C GLY A 253 -6.68 4.25 15.47
N THR A 254 -6.41 2.95 15.52
CA THR A 254 -5.54 2.34 16.54
C THR A 254 -4.14 2.08 16.00
N VAL A 255 -3.18 1.88 16.91
CA VAL A 255 -1.80 1.50 16.61
C VAL A 255 -1.56 0.10 17.16
N ALA A 256 -2.15 -0.90 16.51
CA ALA A 256 -1.97 -2.29 16.91
C ALA A 256 -0.56 -2.77 16.53
N PRO A 257 0.20 -3.39 17.45
CA PRO A 257 1.57 -3.83 17.17
C PRO A 257 1.68 -4.79 15.99
N GLU A 258 0.68 -5.62 15.74
CA GLU A 258 0.62 -6.54 14.60
C GLU A 258 0.54 -5.80 13.26
N ASP A 259 -0.28 -4.75 13.16
CA ASP A 259 -0.44 -3.94 11.94
C ASP A 259 0.85 -3.16 11.64
N VAL A 260 1.43 -2.50 12.64
CA VAL A 260 2.72 -1.80 12.51
C VAL A 260 3.84 -2.77 12.11
N SER A 261 3.91 -3.95 12.75
CA SER A 261 4.92 -4.95 12.45
C SER A 261 4.78 -5.52 11.04
N ALA A 262 3.54 -5.73 10.56
CA ALA A 262 3.28 -6.19 9.20
C ALA A 262 3.82 -5.18 8.17
N LEU A 263 3.58 -3.89 8.36
CA LEU A 263 4.07 -2.81 7.49
C LEU A 263 5.59 -2.68 7.51
N VAL A 264 6.20 -2.71 8.70
CA VAL A 264 7.67 -2.63 8.87
C VAL A 264 8.36 -3.84 8.25
N ASN A 265 7.92 -5.06 8.60
CA ASN A 265 8.53 -6.30 8.09
C ASN A 265 8.34 -6.46 6.59
N GLY A 266 7.17 -6.10 6.06
CA GLY A 266 6.89 -6.07 4.63
C GLY A 266 7.84 -5.13 3.89
N THR A 267 8.07 -3.92 4.42
CA THR A 267 9.03 -2.98 3.86
C THR A 267 10.45 -3.55 3.84
N LEU A 268 10.92 -4.12 4.95
CA LEU A 268 12.25 -4.73 5.02
C LEU A 268 12.39 -5.90 4.04
N SER A 269 11.33 -6.68 3.84
CA SER A 269 11.29 -7.77 2.86
C SER A 269 11.36 -7.24 1.41
N VAL A 270 10.63 -6.18 1.08
CA VAL A 270 10.77 -5.49 -0.22
C VAL A 270 12.17 -4.93 -0.40
N MET A 271 12.78 -4.31 0.61
CA MET A 271 14.15 -3.81 0.53
C MET A 271 15.17 -4.95 0.27
N ARG A 272 14.95 -6.17 0.82
CA ARG A 272 15.76 -7.35 0.49
C ARG A 272 15.53 -7.81 -0.95
N LEU A 273 14.30 -7.81 -1.44
CA LEU A 273 13.98 -8.08 -2.85
C LEU A 273 14.76 -7.13 -3.77
N LEU A 274 14.77 -5.84 -3.45
CA LEU A 274 15.44 -4.78 -4.22
C LEU A 274 16.96 -4.75 -4.00
N LYS A 275 17.53 -5.66 -3.21
CA LYS A 275 18.96 -5.71 -2.86
C LYS A 275 19.46 -4.46 -2.13
N MET A 276 18.57 -3.76 -1.45
CA MET A 276 18.91 -2.63 -0.60
C MET A 276 19.39 -3.07 0.80
N LEU A 277 18.95 -4.23 1.25
CA LEU A 277 19.36 -4.89 2.50
C LEU A 277 19.89 -6.29 2.22
N PRO A 278 20.77 -6.82 3.09
CA PRO A 278 21.22 -8.21 3.01
C PRO A 278 20.08 -9.18 3.35
N GLY A 279 20.21 -10.43 2.89
CA GLY A 279 19.25 -11.52 3.12
C GLY A 279 18.27 -11.73 1.99
N ALA A 280 17.35 -12.68 2.18
CA ALA A 280 16.30 -13.03 1.24
C ALA A 280 14.97 -12.34 1.62
N PRO A 281 14.12 -11.98 0.66
CA PRO A 281 12.75 -11.57 0.94
C PRO A 281 11.95 -12.74 1.55
N SER A 282 10.86 -12.42 2.24
CA SER A 282 9.92 -13.37 2.84
C SER A 282 8.56 -13.26 2.13
N PRO A 283 8.43 -13.76 0.88
CA PRO A 283 7.20 -13.60 0.12
C PRO A 283 6.08 -14.45 0.69
N VAL A 284 4.83 -13.98 0.54
CA VAL A 284 3.65 -14.80 0.79
C VAL A 284 3.56 -15.90 -0.28
N GLU A 285 3.40 -17.16 0.16
CA GLU A 285 3.38 -18.33 -0.74
C GLU A 285 2.00 -18.55 -1.38
N HIS A 286 0.93 -18.30 -0.63
CA HIS A 286 -0.46 -18.58 -1.03
C HIS A 286 -1.34 -17.34 -0.81
N PRO A 287 -1.17 -16.26 -1.58
CA PRO A 287 -1.97 -15.06 -1.42
C PRO A 287 -3.40 -15.27 -1.91
N VAL A 288 -4.33 -14.60 -1.26
CA VAL A 288 -5.71 -14.44 -1.71
C VAL A 288 -5.72 -13.28 -2.72
N TRP A 289 -5.96 -13.59 -3.99
CA TRP A 289 -6.08 -12.59 -5.04
C TRP A 289 -7.50 -12.07 -5.12
N ILE A 290 -7.67 -10.74 -5.10
CA ILE A 290 -8.96 -10.06 -5.24
C ILE A 290 -9.03 -9.47 -6.63
N GLU A 291 -9.97 -9.97 -7.44
CA GLU A 291 -10.12 -9.53 -8.83
C GLU A 291 -10.98 -8.26 -9.00
N SER A 292 -11.87 -8.00 -8.03
CA SER A 292 -12.70 -6.79 -8.02
C SER A 292 -13.09 -6.42 -6.59
N ILE A 293 -13.35 -5.14 -6.39
CA ILE A 293 -13.80 -4.57 -5.12
C ILE A 293 -15.23 -4.05 -5.31
N GLU A 294 -16.07 -4.24 -4.30
CA GLU A 294 -17.41 -3.69 -4.22
C GLU A 294 -17.58 -2.92 -2.91
N THR A 295 -18.12 -1.71 -2.99
CA THR A 295 -18.42 -0.88 -1.84
C THR A 295 -19.92 -0.94 -1.54
N ILE A 296 -20.25 -1.34 -0.31
CA ILE A 296 -21.63 -1.39 0.18
C ILE A 296 -21.86 -0.14 1.02
N THR A 297 -22.80 0.70 0.57
CA THR A 297 -23.16 1.96 1.23
C THR A 297 -24.51 1.87 1.93
N SER A 298 -24.70 2.70 2.95
CA SER A 298 -25.98 2.80 3.65
C SER A 298 -26.98 3.65 2.86
N GLU A 299 -28.20 3.15 2.71
CA GLU A 299 -29.32 3.94 2.15
C GLU A 299 -30.06 4.75 3.21
N GLN A 300 -29.70 4.57 4.49
CA GLN A 300 -30.39 5.18 5.62
C GLN A 300 -29.40 5.76 6.64
N THR A 301 -29.80 6.80 7.34
CA THR A 301 -29.11 7.34 8.51
C THR A 301 -29.60 6.65 9.77
N GLY A 302 -28.69 6.31 10.69
CA GLY A 302 -29.04 5.68 11.95
C GLY A 302 -27.88 5.07 12.71
N ILE A 303 -28.13 3.98 13.41
CA ILE A 303 -27.15 3.26 14.21
C ILE A 303 -26.78 1.96 13.49
N PHE A 304 -25.55 1.88 13.02
CA PHE A 304 -25.02 0.68 12.35
C PHE A 304 -24.65 -0.42 13.36
N ARG A 305 -24.94 -1.64 12.97
CA ARG A 305 -24.58 -2.86 13.73
C ARG A 305 -23.97 -3.88 12.76
N PRO A 306 -22.64 -4.08 12.82
CA PRO A 306 -21.98 -5.09 12.01
C PRO A 306 -22.36 -6.51 12.48
N LEU A 307 -22.49 -7.44 11.55
CA LEU A 307 -22.70 -8.88 11.80
C LEU A 307 -21.50 -9.72 11.36
N VAL A 308 -20.53 -9.11 10.69
CA VAL A 308 -19.31 -9.74 10.22
C VAL A 308 -18.10 -8.92 10.67
N ALA A 309 -16.94 -9.56 10.76
CA ALA A 309 -15.67 -8.90 11.01
C ALA A 309 -14.88 -8.75 9.71
N ARG A 310 -13.85 -7.89 9.72
CA ARG A 310 -12.83 -7.82 8.67
C ARG A 310 -12.26 -9.21 8.39
N GLY A 311 -12.03 -9.55 7.14
CA GLY A 311 -11.49 -10.84 6.72
C GLY A 311 -12.50 -12.00 6.69
N ALA A 312 -13.75 -11.77 7.08
CA ALA A 312 -14.78 -12.80 6.99
C ALA A 312 -15.10 -13.13 5.52
N TYR A 313 -15.20 -14.41 5.20
CA TYR A 313 -15.75 -14.86 3.92
C TYR A 313 -17.28 -14.94 4.04
N VAL A 314 -17.96 -14.33 3.11
CA VAL A 314 -19.43 -14.24 3.09
C VAL A 314 -19.99 -14.76 1.77
N ALA A 315 -21.10 -15.46 1.85
CA ALA A 315 -21.84 -15.93 0.66
C ALA A 315 -22.69 -14.82 0.07
N GLU A 316 -23.07 -14.95 -1.19
CA GLU A 316 -24.08 -14.10 -1.84
C GLU A 316 -25.37 -14.06 -1.02
N GLY A 317 -25.95 -12.87 -0.85
CA GLY A 317 -27.17 -12.62 -0.06
C GLY A 317 -26.95 -12.60 1.45
N MET A 318 -25.78 -12.99 1.97
CA MET A 318 -25.49 -12.98 3.40
C MET A 318 -25.51 -11.55 3.94
N LYS A 319 -26.16 -11.37 5.10
CA LYS A 319 -26.25 -10.08 5.77
C LYS A 319 -24.89 -9.72 6.40
N ILE A 320 -24.36 -8.57 6.03
CA ILE A 320 -23.10 -8.01 6.56
C ILE A 320 -23.35 -7.18 7.81
N GLY A 321 -24.47 -6.47 7.84
CA GLY A 321 -24.88 -5.65 8.96
C GLY A 321 -26.25 -5.03 8.71
N TYR A 322 -26.71 -4.20 9.64
CA TYR A 322 -27.98 -3.49 9.52
C TYR A 322 -27.90 -2.12 10.19
N VAL A 323 -28.76 -1.22 9.77
CA VAL A 323 -28.93 0.11 10.36
C VAL A 323 -30.29 0.18 11.04
N THR A 324 -30.33 0.65 12.29
CA THR A 324 -31.57 0.95 13.00
C THR A 324 -31.81 2.45 13.05
N ASP A 325 -33.09 2.86 13.13
CA ASP A 325 -33.41 4.20 13.60
C ASP A 325 -33.08 4.38 15.10
N TYR A 326 -33.22 5.59 15.62
CA TYR A 326 -32.91 5.86 17.03
C TYR A 326 -33.92 5.24 18.02
N GLY A 327 -35.01 4.66 17.53
CA GLY A 327 -35.97 3.87 18.27
C GLY A 327 -35.67 2.36 18.27
N GLY A 328 -34.60 1.93 17.57
CA GLY A 328 -34.17 0.51 17.50
C GLY A 328 -34.83 -0.31 16.39
N ARG A 329 -35.68 0.29 15.56
CA ARG A 329 -36.29 -0.41 14.44
C ARG A 329 -35.30 -0.50 13.28
N THR A 330 -35.11 -1.69 12.69
CA THR A 330 -34.29 -1.86 11.49
C THR A 330 -34.87 -1.10 10.31
N VAL A 331 -34.06 -0.22 9.70
CA VAL A 331 -34.43 0.61 8.55
C VAL A 331 -33.64 0.26 7.28
N PHE A 332 -32.52 -0.46 7.41
CA PHE A 332 -31.69 -0.91 6.29
C PHE A 332 -30.94 -2.20 6.65
N GLU A 333 -30.80 -3.10 5.69
CA GLU A 333 -29.97 -4.31 5.79
C GLU A 333 -28.92 -4.33 4.68
N ALA A 334 -27.66 -4.31 5.06
CA ALA A 334 -26.53 -4.46 4.12
C ALA A 334 -26.27 -5.94 3.84
N ARG A 335 -26.24 -6.33 2.55
CA ARG A 335 -26.02 -7.71 2.12
C ARG A 335 -24.93 -7.78 1.05
N ALA A 336 -24.18 -8.88 1.06
CA ALA A 336 -23.21 -9.20 0.04
C ALA A 336 -23.94 -9.49 -1.30
N GLN A 337 -23.52 -8.85 -2.39
CA GLN A 337 -24.09 -9.08 -3.72
C GLN A 337 -23.52 -10.32 -4.41
N LYS A 338 -22.34 -10.78 -3.96
CA LYS A 338 -21.62 -11.96 -4.45
C LYS A 338 -20.90 -12.65 -3.27
N ALA A 339 -20.45 -13.87 -3.48
CA ALA A 339 -19.51 -14.51 -2.55
C ALA A 339 -18.20 -13.72 -2.56
N CYS A 340 -17.73 -13.27 -1.39
CA CYS A 340 -16.60 -12.34 -1.27
C CYS A 340 -15.92 -12.44 0.11
N VAL A 341 -14.80 -11.72 0.27
CA VAL A 341 -14.15 -11.50 1.55
C VAL A 341 -14.34 -10.04 1.98
N VAL A 342 -14.61 -9.82 3.26
CA VAL A 342 -14.75 -8.47 3.82
C VAL A 342 -13.35 -7.85 3.95
N LEU A 343 -13.02 -6.86 3.13
CA LEU A 343 -11.76 -6.13 3.18
C LEU A 343 -11.77 -5.12 4.32
N TYR A 344 -12.84 -4.34 4.43
CA TYR A 344 -13.10 -3.55 5.62
C TYR A 344 -14.60 -3.49 5.96
N VAL A 345 -14.91 -3.24 7.24
CA VAL A 345 -16.27 -2.95 7.73
C VAL A 345 -16.23 -1.72 8.62
N CYS A 346 -17.30 -0.90 8.57
CA CYS A 346 -17.42 0.27 9.43
C CYS A 346 -17.33 -0.13 10.92
N ALA A 347 -16.38 0.48 11.64
CA ALA A 347 -16.06 0.16 13.03
C ALA A 347 -16.92 0.93 14.04
N VAL A 348 -17.61 1.99 13.60
CA VAL A 348 -18.37 2.89 14.47
C VAL A 348 -19.87 2.77 14.24
N PRO A 349 -20.69 2.99 15.27
CA PRO A 349 -22.15 2.89 15.13
C PRO A 349 -22.79 4.08 14.39
N SER A 350 -22.09 5.20 14.27
CA SER A 350 -22.61 6.38 13.55
C SER A 350 -22.64 6.11 12.05
N MET A 351 -23.82 6.21 11.45
CA MET A 351 -24.02 5.95 10.02
C MET A 351 -24.94 7.00 9.42
N LYS A 352 -24.50 7.63 8.34
CA LYS A 352 -25.31 8.50 7.51
C LYS A 352 -25.69 7.79 6.20
N LYS A 353 -26.76 8.21 5.58
CA LYS A 353 -27.07 7.80 4.21
C LYS A 353 -25.90 8.18 3.29
N GLY A 354 -25.40 7.21 2.55
CA GLY A 354 -24.27 7.35 1.64
C GLY A 354 -22.92 6.95 2.23
N ASP A 355 -22.81 6.82 3.57
CA ASP A 355 -21.58 6.34 4.20
C ASP A 355 -21.31 4.88 3.82
N THR A 356 -20.05 4.49 3.75
CA THR A 356 -19.64 3.12 3.48
C THR A 356 -19.85 2.24 4.70
N ILE A 357 -20.58 1.15 4.51
CA ILE A 357 -20.78 0.08 5.51
C ILE A 357 -19.63 -0.91 5.48
N ALA A 358 -19.25 -1.34 4.28
CA ALA A 358 -18.18 -2.31 4.06
C ALA A 358 -17.59 -2.18 2.65
N THR A 359 -16.34 -2.54 2.50
CA THR A 359 -15.72 -2.86 1.22
C THR A 359 -15.43 -4.35 1.18
N VAL A 360 -15.89 -5.02 0.14
CA VAL A 360 -15.75 -6.46 -0.04
C VAL A 360 -14.99 -6.78 -1.31
N GLY A 361 -14.21 -7.85 -1.28
CA GLY A 361 -13.40 -8.30 -2.42
C GLY A 361 -13.88 -9.63 -2.98
N VAL A 362 -14.07 -9.70 -4.29
CA VAL A 362 -14.34 -10.96 -4.99
C VAL A 362 -13.02 -11.69 -5.19
N VAL A 363 -12.95 -12.92 -4.69
CA VAL A 363 -11.73 -13.73 -4.79
C VAL A 363 -11.58 -14.26 -6.21
N ALA A 364 -10.40 -14.07 -6.81
CA ALA A 364 -10.08 -14.58 -8.13
C ALA A 364 -10.08 -16.12 -8.16
N VAL A 365 -10.64 -16.70 -9.20
CA VAL A 365 -10.73 -18.18 -9.37
C VAL A 365 -9.33 -18.81 -9.54
N SER A 366 -8.40 -18.05 -10.12
CA SER A 366 -7.01 -18.49 -10.32
C SER A 366 -6.04 -17.33 -10.08
N PRO A 367 -4.79 -17.62 -9.67
CA PRO A 367 -3.74 -16.61 -9.60
C PRO A 367 -3.52 -15.91 -10.94
N PRO A 368 -3.34 -14.58 -10.99
CA PRO A 368 -3.11 -13.80 -12.20
C PRO A 368 -1.73 -14.01 -12.79
#